data_5b4506dfb4e249e7bcae4e143f47932a
#
_entry.id   5b4506dfb4e249e7bcae4e143f47932a
#
_cell.length_a   1.000
_cell.length_b   1.000
_cell.length_c   1.000
_cell.angle_alpha   90.00
_cell.angle_beta   90.00
_cell.angle_gamma   90.00
#
_symmetry.space_group_name_H-M   'P 1'
#
loop_
_entity.id
_entity.type
_entity.pdbx_description
1 polymer ?
#
loop_
_entity_poly.entity_id
_entity_poly.type
_entity_poly.pdbx_seq_one_letter_code
_entity_poly.pdbx_strand_id
1 'polypeptide(L)'
;MSKKIINPILSGFYPDPSVCVANGKFYLVNSSFSYFPGLPIFESSDCCEWTQIGNIIDRDSQLNFSGQGVSRGLFAPTIRYNNGKFYCICTQVDRIGNFFVTADKPEGPWSDPIVIEGAEG
;
A
#
# COMPACT_ATOMS: atom_id res chain seq x y z
N MET A 1 12.75 -25.69 -12.75
CA MET A 1 11.51 -26.18 -12.11
C MET A 1 10.58 -24.99 -11.84
N SER A 2 9.32 -25.14 -12.20
CA SER A 2 8.32 -24.10 -11.86
C SER A 2 7.98 -24.20 -10.37
N LYS A 3 8.07 -23.08 -9.65
CA LYS A 3 7.52 -22.98 -8.30
C LYS A 3 6.00 -22.93 -8.36
N LYS A 4 5.36 -23.57 -7.40
CA LYS A 4 3.91 -23.49 -7.25
C LYS A 4 3.57 -22.39 -6.24
N ILE A 5 2.57 -21.58 -6.59
CA ILE A 5 1.99 -20.65 -5.62
C ILE A 5 1.16 -21.46 -4.63
N ILE A 6 1.42 -21.27 -3.36
CA ILE A 6 0.68 -21.91 -2.26
C ILE A 6 -0.10 -20.81 -1.55
N ASN A 7 -1.42 -20.92 -1.52
CA ASN A 7 -2.28 -19.99 -0.81
C ASN A 7 -2.50 -20.40 0.65
N PRO A 8 -2.61 -19.42 1.57
CA PRO A 8 -2.40 -17.99 1.33
C PRO A 8 -0.92 -17.66 1.10
N ILE A 9 -0.63 -16.75 0.17
CA ILE A 9 0.74 -16.27 -0.06
C ILE A 9 1.28 -15.46 1.12
N LEU A 10 0.38 -14.82 1.87
CA LEU A 10 0.63 -14.14 3.13
C LEU A 10 -0.43 -14.58 4.14
N SER A 11 0.00 -15.24 5.22
CA SER A 11 -0.90 -15.64 6.30
C SER A 11 -1.12 -14.47 7.25
N GLY A 12 -2.37 -14.17 7.60
CA GLY A 12 -2.74 -13.11 8.51
C GLY A 12 -3.75 -12.13 7.92
N PHE A 13 -3.69 -10.88 8.39
CA PHE A 13 -4.61 -9.83 7.98
C PHE A 13 -4.00 -8.99 6.86
N TYR A 14 -4.26 -9.41 5.62
CA TYR A 14 -3.75 -8.76 4.40
C TYR A 14 -4.85 -8.61 3.35
N PRO A 15 -5.90 -7.80 3.64
CA PRO A 15 -7.04 -7.62 2.74
C PRO A 15 -6.72 -6.70 1.56
N ASP A 16 -7.57 -6.76 0.51
CA ASP A 16 -7.59 -5.86 -0.63
C ASP A 16 -6.21 -5.72 -1.32
N PRO A 17 -5.61 -6.82 -1.79
CA PRO A 17 -4.29 -6.75 -2.40
C PRO A 17 -4.30 -6.03 -3.74
N SER A 18 -3.28 -5.20 -3.98
CA SER A 18 -2.98 -4.61 -5.29
C SER A 18 -1.52 -4.86 -5.63
N VAL A 19 -1.24 -5.22 -6.87
CA VAL A 19 0.11 -5.58 -7.33
C VAL A 19 0.51 -4.74 -8.52
N CYS A 20 1.77 -4.31 -8.56
CA CYS A 20 2.40 -3.77 -9.76
C CYS A 20 3.72 -4.47 -10.05
N VAL A 21 4.23 -4.28 -11.27
CA VAL A 21 5.52 -4.80 -11.71
C VAL A 21 6.45 -3.62 -11.98
N ALA A 22 7.66 -3.69 -11.44
CA ALA A 22 8.70 -2.71 -11.67
C ALA A 22 10.08 -3.37 -11.61
N ASN A 23 10.95 -3.05 -12.55
CA ASN A 23 12.34 -3.52 -12.55
C ASN A 23 12.48 -5.04 -12.40
N GLY A 24 11.59 -5.80 -13.03
CA GLY A 24 11.61 -7.27 -12.99
C GLY A 24 11.12 -7.90 -11.69
N LYS A 25 10.50 -7.13 -10.81
CA LYS A 25 9.94 -7.59 -9.53
C LYS A 25 8.47 -7.22 -9.40
N PHE A 26 7.80 -7.92 -8.49
CA PHE A 26 6.41 -7.68 -8.13
C PHE A 26 6.35 -6.96 -6.78
N TYR A 27 5.46 -5.98 -6.67
CA TYR A 27 5.21 -5.23 -5.44
C TYR A 27 3.73 -5.29 -5.10
N LEU A 28 3.43 -5.67 -3.86
CA LEU A 28 2.07 -5.89 -3.37
C LEU A 28 1.82 -5.00 -2.16
N VAL A 29 0.66 -4.36 -2.15
CA VAL A 29 0.17 -3.55 -1.03
C VAL A 29 -1.19 -4.06 -0.57
N ASN A 30 -1.52 -3.80 0.70
CA ASN A 30 -2.79 -4.20 1.31
C ASN A 30 -3.40 -3.05 2.11
N SER A 31 -4.72 -3.12 2.31
CA SER A 31 -5.42 -2.28 3.28
C SER A 31 -4.88 -2.49 4.69
N SER A 32 -4.92 -1.45 5.50
CA SER A 32 -4.49 -1.51 6.89
C SER A 32 -5.45 -0.82 7.86
N PHE A 33 -6.53 -0.23 7.35
CA PHE A 33 -7.54 0.47 8.15
C PHE A 33 -6.90 1.51 9.09
N SER A 34 -7.19 1.43 10.40
CA SER A 34 -6.63 2.35 11.39
C SER A 34 -5.29 1.91 11.99
N TYR A 35 -4.75 0.78 11.54
CA TYR A 35 -3.48 0.28 12.04
C TYR A 35 -2.31 1.11 11.50
N PHE A 36 -1.36 1.43 12.37
CA PHE A 36 -0.15 2.17 12.04
C PHE A 36 1.10 1.37 12.46
N PRO A 37 2.15 1.28 11.61
CA PRO A 37 2.28 1.87 10.27
C PRO A 37 1.27 1.29 9.28
N GLY A 38 0.86 2.11 8.30
CA GLY A 38 -0.20 1.76 7.35
C GLY A 38 0.31 1.34 5.98
N LEU A 39 -0.53 0.61 5.26
CA LEU A 39 -0.28 0.13 3.91
C LEU A 39 1.04 -0.64 3.80
N PRO A 40 1.10 -1.87 4.31
CA PRO A 40 2.31 -2.68 4.18
C PRO A 40 2.61 -2.95 2.71
N ILE A 41 3.90 -2.90 2.34
CA ILE A 41 4.37 -3.19 1.00
C ILE A 41 5.33 -4.37 1.01
N PHE A 42 5.11 -5.30 0.09
CA PHE A 42 5.88 -6.54 -0.07
C PHE A 42 6.52 -6.60 -1.45
N GLU A 43 7.64 -7.29 -1.52
CA GLU A 43 8.40 -7.53 -2.76
C GLU A 43 8.48 -9.04 -3.03
N SER A 44 8.38 -9.42 -4.31
CA SER A 44 8.61 -10.79 -4.75
C SER A 44 9.27 -10.81 -6.12
N SER A 45 10.09 -11.83 -6.37
CA SER A 45 10.66 -12.10 -7.69
C SER A 45 9.86 -13.14 -8.48
N ASP A 46 8.96 -13.88 -7.83
CA ASP A 46 8.30 -15.06 -8.42
C ASP A 46 6.82 -15.19 -8.08
N CYS A 47 6.25 -14.24 -7.34
CA CYS A 47 4.88 -14.27 -6.80
C CYS A 47 4.61 -15.43 -5.81
N CYS A 48 5.61 -16.20 -5.45
CA CYS A 48 5.48 -17.32 -4.52
C CYS A 48 5.96 -16.92 -3.12
N GLU A 49 7.12 -16.28 -3.05
CA GLU A 49 7.72 -15.84 -1.81
C GLU A 49 7.68 -14.30 -1.76
N TRP A 50 7.14 -13.78 -0.66
CA TRP A 50 6.96 -12.35 -0.46
C TRP A 50 7.69 -11.89 0.79
N THR A 51 8.39 -10.76 0.70
CA THR A 51 9.11 -10.15 1.81
C THR A 51 8.57 -8.74 2.02
N GLN A 52 8.18 -8.42 3.25
CA GLN A 52 7.79 -7.05 3.59
C GLN A 52 9.02 -6.14 3.55
N ILE A 53 8.95 -5.08 2.77
CA ILE A 53 10.04 -4.11 2.61
C ILE A 53 9.76 -2.78 3.30
N GLY A 54 8.58 -2.59 3.85
CA GLY A 54 8.21 -1.37 4.59
C GLY A 54 6.72 -1.15 4.67
N ASN A 55 6.37 0.08 4.95
CA ASN A 55 5.00 0.59 4.96
C ASN A 55 4.95 1.92 4.20
N ILE A 56 3.91 2.10 3.41
CA ILE A 56 3.74 3.34 2.61
C ILE A 56 3.45 4.53 3.52
N ILE A 57 2.65 4.30 4.55
CA ILE A 57 2.34 5.30 5.59
C ILE A 57 3.10 4.91 6.86
N ASP A 58 4.23 5.54 7.09
CA ASP A 58 5.15 5.21 8.18
C ASP A 58 5.51 6.41 9.07
N ARG A 59 4.94 7.59 8.80
CA ARG A 59 5.18 8.82 9.57
C ARG A 59 3.86 9.46 10.01
N ASP A 60 3.80 9.89 11.26
CA ASP A 60 2.64 10.62 11.81
C ASP A 60 2.32 11.90 11.02
N SER A 61 3.33 12.49 10.37
CA SER A 61 3.16 13.68 9.53
C SER A 61 2.38 13.43 8.24
N GLN A 62 2.29 12.16 7.79
CA GLN A 62 1.55 11.83 6.57
C GLN A 62 0.04 11.84 6.81
N LEU A 63 -0.43 11.12 7.83
CA LEU A 63 -1.85 10.95 8.12
C LEU A 63 -2.09 10.88 9.63
N ASN A 64 -3.27 11.36 10.04
CA ASN A 64 -3.73 11.30 11.43
C ASN A 64 -4.76 10.17 11.59
N PHE A 65 -4.46 9.23 12.48
CA PHE A 65 -5.33 8.10 12.83
C PHE A 65 -5.95 8.24 14.23
N SER A 66 -5.66 9.32 14.95
CA SER A 66 -6.15 9.53 16.32
C SER A 66 -7.68 9.47 16.40
N GLY A 67 -8.19 8.62 17.27
CA GLY A 67 -9.63 8.45 17.46
C GLY A 67 -10.37 7.73 16.31
N GLN A 68 -9.66 7.19 15.35
CA GLN A 68 -10.27 6.44 14.24
C GLN A 68 -10.61 5.01 14.68
N GLY A 69 -11.83 4.54 14.36
CA GLY A 69 -12.27 3.19 14.70
C GLY A 69 -11.51 2.11 13.92
N VAL A 70 -11.43 0.91 14.48
CA VAL A 70 -10.64 -0.21 13.92
C VAL A 70 -11.04 -0.62 12.50
N SER A 71 -12.29 -0.39 12.10
CA SER A 71 -12.80 -0.69 10.74
C SER A 71 -12.85 0.55 9.85
N ARG A 72 -12.18 1.62 10.26
CA ARG A 72 -12.08 2.88 9.49
C ARG A 72 -10.62 3.08 9.08
N GLY A 73 -10.31 4.18 8.43
CA GLY A 73 -8.95 4.52 8.04
C GLY A 73 -8.66 4.20 6.59
N LEU A 74 -7.61 3.43 6.32
CA LEU A 74 -7.10 3.18 4.97
C LEU A 74 -7.77 1.98 4.32
N PHE A 75 -8.58 2.24 3.29
CA PHE A 75 -9.28 1.23 2.50
C PHE A 75 -8.51 0.95 1.20
N ALA A 76 -8.71 -0.20 0.64
CA ALA A 76 -8.28 -0.74 -0.63
C ALA A 76 -7.28 0.12 -1.44
N PRO A 77 -5.96 0.03 -1.19
CA PRO A 77 -4.97 0.78 -1.94
C PRO A 77 -4.80 0.22 -3.36
N THR A 78 -4.35 1.07 -4.27
CA THR A 78 -3.92 0.65 -5.62
C THR A 78 -2.51 1.15 -5.87
N ILE A 79 -1.58 0.23 -6.19
CA ILE A 79 -0.19 0.57 -6.51
C ILE A 79 0.04 0.49 -8.02
N ARG A 80 0.80 1.46 -8.55
CA ARG A 80 1.24 1.50 -9.96
C ARG A 80 2.68 2.01 -10.03
N TYR A 81 3.35 1.65 -11.12
CA TYR A 81 4.68 2.13 -11.44
C TYR A 81 4.69 2.74 -12.83
N ASN A 82 5.24 3.95 -12.96
CA ASN A 82 5.32 4.64 -14.23
C ASN A 82 6.53 5.58 -14.25
N ASN A 83 7.32 5.53 -15.33
CA ASN A 83 8.46 6.43 -15.57
C ASN A 83 9.40 6.59 -14.36
N GLY A 84 9.80 5.47 -13.75
CA GLY A 84 10.75 5.48 -12.64
C GLY A 84 10.16 5.84 -11.28
N LYS A 85 8.85 5.94 -11.17
CA LYS A 85 8.17 6.36 -9.93
C LYS A 85 7.01 5.43 -9.57
N PHE A 86 6.92 5.11 -8.29
CA PHE A 86 5.77 4.40 -7.72
C PHE A 86 4.68 5.37 -7.31
N TYR A 87 3.44 4.99 -7.52
CA TYR A 87 2.24 5.71 -7.11
C TYR A 87 1.36 4.76 -6.31
N CYS A 88 0.85 5.23 -5.19
CA CYS A 88 -0.16 4.51 -4.43
C CYS A 88 -1.35 5.44 -4.17
N ILE A 89 -2.53 5.04 -4.65
CA ILE A 89 -3.80 5.73 -4.41
C ILE A 89 -4.53 4.96 -3.33
N CYS A 90 -5.12 5.68 -2.39
CA CYS A 90 -5.88 5.09 -1.28
C CYS A 90 -6.93 6.07 -0.78
N THR A 91 -7.90 5.58 -0.02
CA THR A 91 -8.88 6.41 0.67
C THR A 91 -8.66 6.30 2.18
N GLN A 92 -8.53 7.45 2.85
CA GLN A 92 -8.68 7.51 4.31
C GLN A 92 -10.12 7.95 4.63
N VAL A 93 -10.97 6.99 4.94
CA VAL A 93 -12.39 7.25 5.23
C VAL A 93 -12.55 8.10 6.49
N ASP A 94 -13.58 8.95 6.51
CA ASP A 94 -13.90 9.89 7.57
C ASP A 94 -12.82 10.95 7.84
N ARG A 95 -11.81 11.07 6.96
CA ARG A 95 -10.71 12.03 7.08
C ARG A 95 -10.48 12.75 5.75
N ILE A 96 -9.28 12.64 5.21
CA ILE A 96 -8.89 13.37 4.00
C ILE A 96 -9.52 12.81 2.70
N GLY A 97 -10.17 11.64 2.77
CA GLY A 97 -10.75 11.01 1.58
C GLY A 97 -9.70 10.40 0.66
N ASN A 98 -9.93 10.51 -0.65
CA ASN A 98 -9.00 9.98 -1.64
C ASN A 98 -7.73 10.80 -1.74
N PHE A 99 -6.60 10.11 -1.72
CA PHE A 99 -5.28 10.70 -1.84
C PHE A 99 -4.33 9.78 -2.60
N PHE A 100 -3.22 10.32 -3.04
CA PHE A 100 -2.10 9.52 -3.53
C PHE A 100 -0.78 9.94 -2.89
N VAL A 101 0.15 9.00 -2.84
CA VAL A 101 1.54 9.22 -2.45
C VAL A 101 2.45 8.63 -3.51
N THR A 102 3.68 9.14 -3.58
CA THR A 102 4.68 8.71 -4.56
C THR A 102 6.00 8.37 -3.89
N ALA A 103 6.79 7.52 -4.54
CA ALA A 103 8.16 7.23 -4.14
C ALA A 103 9.01 6.85 -5.34
N ASP A 104 10.30 7.17 -5.28
CA ASP A 104 11.27 6.75 -6.30
C ASP A 104 11.69 5.29 -6.10
N LYS A 105 11.65 4.82 -4.85
CA LYS A 105 11.95 3.44 -4.46
C LYS A 105 10.75 2.81 -3.75
N PRO A 106 10.51 1.50 -3.92
CA PRO A 106 9.33 0.86 -3.33
C PRO A 106 9.36 0.84 -1.79
N GLU A 107 10.54 0.78 -1.18
CA GLU A 107 10.70 0.90 0.27
C GLU A 107 10.54 2.33 0.79
N GLY A 108 10.46 3.31 -0.09
CA GLY A 108 10.32 4.71 0.25
C GLY A 108 11.63 5.52 0.19
N PRO A 109 11.66 6.73 0.78
CA PRO A 109 10.53 7.35 1.50
C PRO A 109 9.36 7.70 0.57
N TRP A 110 8.16 7.45 1.04
CA TRP A 110 6.94 7.84 0.36
C TRP A 110 6.60 9.30 0.68
N SER A 111 6.04 10.00 -0.29
CA SER A 111 5.67 11.41 -0.14
C SER A 111 4.57 11.61 0.91
N ASP A 112 4.38 12.86 1.32
CA ASP A 112 3.15 13.25 2.01
C ASP A 112 1.95 13.09 1.07
N PRO A 113 0.75 12.82 1.61
CA PRO A 113 -0.44 12.63 0.80
C PRO A 113 -0.83 13.87 0.01
N ILE A 114 -1.21 13.64 -1.24
CA ILE A 114 -1.80 14.66 -2.11
C ILE A 114 -3.28 14.29 -2.25
N VAL A 115 -4.16 15.15 -1.74
CA VAL A 115 -5.61 14.92 -1.76
C VAL A 115 -6.13 15.06 -3.19
N ILE A 116 -7.01 14.14 -3.59
CA ILE A 116 -7.70 14.16 -4.88
C ILE A 116 -9.11 14.70 -4.63
N GLU A 117 -9.31 15.98 -4.90
CA GLU A 117 -10.60 16.64 -4.67
C GLU A 117 -11.64 16.15 -5.68
N GLY A 118 -12.88 15.99 -5.20
CA GLY A 118 -14.01 15.58 -6.03
C GLY A 118 -13.99 14.14 -6.52
N ALA A 119 -13.04 13.33 -6.07
CA ALA A 119 -13.05 11.90 -6.36
C ALA A 119 -13.93 11.17 -5.36
N GLU A 120 -14.81 10.32 -5.88
CA GLU A 120 -15.61 9.39 -5.07
C GLU A 120 -14.94 8.01 -5.12
N GLY A 121 -14.79 7.36 -3.97
CA GLY A 121 -14.16 6.05 -3.86
C GLY A 121 -14.97 5.09 -3.01
#